data_c0e4c4236404bddc30e9fffa87eaec1e
#
_entry.id   c0e4c4236404bddc30e9fffa87eaec1e
#
_cell.length_a   1.000
_cell.length_b   1.000
_cell.length_c   1.000
_cell.angle_alpha   90.00
_cell.angle_beta   90.00
_cell.angle_gamma   90.00
#
_symmetry.space_group_name_H-M   'P 1'
#
loop_
_entity.id
_entity.type
_entity.pdbx_description
1 polymer ?
#
loop_
_entity_poly.entity_id
_entity_poly.type
_entity_poly.pdbx_seq_one_letter_code
_entity_poly.pdbx_strand_id
1 'polypeptide(L)'
;MHPQTALRFIRELIDREHPNLLVGNSCGAFYAQMLAPTVGLPALLGNPHFQMSAFLRQRIGEHQYKSPRKDGVQTFVIDEALVEEFAALEATQFANCREDYRERIWGLFGEQDTLAHFEHLFLEHYTHSFHFPGAHTPTADEVRTNYVPLAEKMLQRQ
;
A
#
# COMPACT_ATOMS: atom_id res chain seq x y z
N MET A 1 12.45 5.09 -6.50
CA MET A 1 12.02 4.14 -7.58
C MET A 1 10.71 4.64 -8.12
N HIS A 2 10.59 4.80 -9.42
CA HIS A 2 9.36 5.21 -10.08
C HIS A 2 8.25 4.15 -9.92
N PRO A 3 6.99 4.54 -9.78
CA PRO A 3 5.91 3.63 -9.40
C PRO A 3 5.64 2.53 -10.43
N GLN A 4 5.77 2.80 -11.74
CA GLN A 4 5.64 1.78 -12.78
C GLN A 4 6.73 0.70 -12.65
N THR A 5 7.96 1.12 -12.34
CA THR A 5 9.07 0.18 -12.09
C THR A 5 8.82 -0.64 -10.81
N ALA A 6 8.28 -0.01 -9.76
CA ALA A 6 7.92 -0.70 -8.52
C ALA A 6 6.82 -1.76 -8.77
N LEU A 7 5.75 -1.41 -9.49
CA LEU A 7 4.67 -2.34 -9.84
C LEU A 7 5.19 -3.55 -10.63
N ARG A 8 6.05 -3.31 -11.64
CA ARG A 8 6.65 -4.39 -12.42
C ARG A 8 7.51 -5.31 -11.53
N PHE A 9 8.37 -4.74 -10.70
CA PHE A 9 9.22 -5.50 -9.79
C PHE A 9 8.41 -6.33 -8.79
N ILE A 10 7.36 -5.75 -8.20
CA ILE A 10 6.48 -6.49 -7.27
C ILE A 10 5.76 -7.61 -8.04
N ARG A 11 5.32 -7.38 -9.28
CA ARG A 11 4.71 -8.41 -10.12
C ARG A 11 5.66 -9.58 -10.37
N GLU A 12 6.92 -9.31 -10.73
CA GLU A 12 7.96 -10.34 -10.91
C GLU A 12 8.20 -11.13 -9.62
N LEU A 13 8.17 -10.47 -8.45
CA LEU A 13 8.24 -11.15 -7.16
C LEU A 13 7.05 -12.07 -6.91
N ILE A 14 5.83 -11.61 -7.19
CA ILE A 14 4.61 -12.42 -7.05
C ILE A 14 4.69 -13.66 -7.94
N ASP A 15 5.11 -13.49 -9.18
CA ASP A 15 5.22 -14.59 -10.15
C ASP A 15 6.31 -15.61 -9.76
N ARG A 16 7.34 -15.18 -9.03
CA ARG A 16 8.42 -16.05 -8.55
C ARG A 16 8.11 -16.75 -7.23
N GLU A 17 7.56 -16.00 -6.27
CA GLU A 17 7.38 -16.47 -4.88
C GLU A 17 6.01 -17.14 -4.64
N HIS A 18 5.06 -16.98 -5.57
CA HIS A 18 3.70 -17.53 -5.49
C HIS A 18 3.01 -17.29 -4.13
N PRO A 19 2.92 -16.03 -3.64
CA PRO A 19 2.28 -15.74 -2.37
C PRO A 19 0.77 -16.02 -2.42
N ASN A 20 0.16 -16.23 -1.25
CA ASN A 20 -1.29 -16.41 -1.13
C ASN A 20 -2.01 -15.10 -0.71
N LEU A 21 -1.28 -14.08 -0.30
CA LEU A 21 -1.81 -12.81 0.20
C LEU A 21 -0.79 -11.70 -0.07
N LEU A 22 -1.27 -10.53 -0.46
CA LEU A 22 -0.46 -9.31 -0.48
C LEU A 22 -0.69 -8.51 0.80
N VAL A 23 0.37 -8.05 1.43
CA VAL A 23 0.30 -7.15 2.59
C VAL A 23 1.12 -5.91 2.29
N GLY A 24 0.52 -4.74 2.42
CA GLY A 24 1.21 -3.47 2.19
C GLY A 24 0.84 -2.43 3.24
N ASN A 25 1.76 -1.50 3.54
CA ASN A 25 1.48 -0.34 4.38
C ASN A 25 1.76 0.95 3.61
N SER A 26 0.90 1.97 3.77
CA SER A 26 1.06 3.29 3.14
C SER A 26 1.15 3.20 1.61
N CYS A 27 2.24 3.63 1.00
CA CYS A 27 2.52 3.47 -0.42
C CYS A 27 2.57 1.98 -0.85
N GLY A 28 3.04 1.09 0.03
CA GLY A 28 2.98 -0.36 -0.21
C GLY A 28 1.55 -0.89 -0.30
N ALA A 29 0.62 -0.32 0.45
CA ALA A 29 -0.80 -0.63 0.35
C ALA A 29 -1.40 -0.15 -0.98
N PHE A 30 -1.00 1.03 -1.47
CA PHE A 30 -1.37 1.51 -2.80
C PHE A 30 -0.99 0.51 -3.91
N TYR A 31 0.24 -0.01 -3.88
CA TYR A 31 0.69 -1.02 -4.85
C TYR A 31 -0.05 -2.36 -4.68
N ALA A 32 -0.23 -2.82 -3.44
CA ALA A 32 -0.93 -4.07 -3.16
C ALA A 32 -2.37 -4.04 -3.66
N GLN A 33 -3.09 -2.94 -3.45
CA GLN A 33 -4.45 -2.72 -3.94
C GLN A 33 -4.55 -2.76 -5.46
N MET A 34 -3.60 -2.13 -6.16
CA MET A 34 -3.60 -2.12 -7.62
C MET A 34 -3.28 -3.49 -8.23
N LEU A 35 -2.37 -4.23 -7.61
CA LEU A 35 -1.92 -5.53 -8.11
C LEU A 35 -2.89 -6.68 -7.77
N ALA A 36 -3.46 -6.66 -6.58
CA ALA A 36 -4.30 -7.76 -6.08
C ALA A 36 -5.35 -8.25 -7.10
N PRO A 37 -6.19 -7.39 -7.72
CA PRO A 37 -7.15 -7.82 -8.71
C PRO A 37 -6.54 -8.36 -10.00
N THR A 38 -5.35 -7.90 -10.37
CA THR A 38 -4.68 -8.31 -11.62
C THR A 38 -3.97 -9.65 -11.50
N VAL A 39 -3.57 -10.02 -10.28
CA VAL A 39 -2.88 -11.28 -9.99
C VAL A 39 -3.78 -12.33 -9.34
N GLY A 40 -5.03 -11.99 -9.05
CA GLY A 40 -5.99 -12.91 -8.47
C GLY A 40 -5.80 -13.17 -6.97
N LEU A 41 -5.08 -12.31 -6.23
CA LEU A 41 -4.77 -12.48 -4.82
C LEU A 41 -5.61 -11.54 -3.92
N PRO A 42 -5.90 -11.92 -2.67
CA PRO A 42 -6.42 -10.99 -1.67
C PRO A 42 -5.32 -10.03 -1.19
N ALA A 43 -5.72 -8.90 -0.57
CA ALA A 43 -4.75 -7.95 -0.01
C ALA A 43 -5.20 -7.38 1.33
N LEU A 44 -4.24 -7.25 2.27
CA LEU A 44 -4.37 -6.49 3.51
C LEU A 44 -3.63 -5.17 3.38
N LEU A 45 -4.37 -4.08 3.49
CA LEU A 45 -3.89 -2.71 3.30
C LEU A 45 -3.79 -2.01 4.66
N GLY A 46 -2.57 -1.83 5.17
CA GLY A 46 -2.32 -1.04 6.37
C GLY A 46 -2.16 0.44 6.03
N ASN A 47 -2.89 1.31 6.70
CA ASN A 47 -2.80 2.77 6.54
C ASN A 47 -2.64 3.18 5.06
N PRO A 48 -3.52 2.72 4.14
CA PRO A 48 -3.33 2.92 2.70
C PRO A 48 -3.31 4.42 2.36
N HIS A 49 -2.38 4.81 1.49
CA HIS A 49 -2.26 6.18 1.01
C HIS A 49 -2.64 6.26 -0.47
N PHE A 50 -3.86 6.70 -0.77
CA PHE A 50 -4.43 6.70 -2.13
C PHE A 50 -4.18 7.99 -2.92
N GLN A 51 -3.48 8.98 -2.36
CA GLN A 51 -3.16 10.28 -3.00
C GLN A 51 -1.66 10.60 -2.88
N MET A 52 -0.83 9.67 -3.32
CA MET A 52 0.63 9.80 -3.28
C MET A 52 1.15 10.99 -4.09
N SER A 53 0.51 11.33 -5.22
CA SER A 53 0.88 12.48 -6.05
C SER A 53 0.75 13.79 -5.27
N ALA A 54 -0.36 14.01 -4.57
CA ALA A 54 -0.56 15.20 -3.74
C ALA A 54 0.43 15.27 -2.58
N PHE A 55 0.72 14.14 -1.95
CA PHE A 55 1.70 14.04 -0.86
C PHE A 55 3.13 14.36 -1.34
N LEU A 56 3.52 13.81 -2.49
CA LEU A 56 4.87 14.01 -3.05
C LEU A 56 5.05 15.40 -3.64
N ARG A 57 4.02 16.01 -4.25
CA ARG A 57 4.07 17.36 -4.81
C ARG A 57 4.50 18.42 -3.78
N GLN A 58 4.14 18.24 -2.52
CA GLN A 58 4.55 19.11 -1.42
C GLN A 58 5.99 18.86 -0.95
N ARG A 59 6.69 17.87 -1.55
CA ARG A 59 8.02 17.39 -1.11
C ARG A 59 9.00 17.27 -2.26
N ILE A 60 8.80 18.01 -3.33
CA ILE A 60 9.74 18.03 -4.46
C ILE A 60 11.11 18.52 -3.98
N GLY A 61 12.17 17.83 -4.35
CA GLY A 61 13.55 18.11 -3.96
C GLY A 61 14.34 16.87 -3.58
N GLU A 62 15.54 17.09 -3.08
CA GLU A 62 16.42 16.04 -2.58
C GLU A 62 16.09 15.70 -1.11
N HIS A 63 16.07 14.42 -0.81
CA HIS A 63 15.79 13.85 0.51
C HIS A 63 16.83 12.83 0.90
N GLN A 64 17.01 12.62 2.19
CA GLN A 64 17.84 11.57 2.74
C GLN A 64 16.99 10.39 3.20
N TYR A 65 17.49 9.17 2.99
CA TYR A 65 16.90 7.99 3.59
C TYR A 65 17.03 8.02 5.11
N LYS A 66 15.97 7.67 5.82
CA LYS A 66 15.96 7.60 7.29
C LYS A 66 16.88 6.50 7.84
N SER A 67 17.13 5.47 7.05
CA SER A 67 17.99 4.35 7.42
C SER A 67 19.07 4.16 6.36
N PRO A 68 20.31 3.84 6.75
CA PRO A 68 21.39 3.56 5.81
C PRO A 68 21.02 2.45 4.84
N ARG A 69 21.29 2.65 3.54
CA ARG A 69 21.08 1.65 2.50
C ARG A 69 22.33 0.81 2.32
N LYS A 70 22.14 -0.48 2.02
CA LYS A 70 23.25 -1.42 1.79
C LYS A 70 24.05 -1.10 0.52
N ASP A 71 23.45 -0.41 -0.45
CA ASP A 71 24.06 0.01 -1.71
C ASP A 71 24.88 1.31 -1.60
N GLY A 72 24.96 1.90 -0.41
CA GLY A 72 25.68 3.16 -0.15
C GLY A 72 24.97 4.43 -0.61
N VAL A 73 23.83 4.32 -1.31
CA VAL A 73 23.02 5.48 -1.72
C VAL A 73 22.26 6.01 -0.52
N GLN A 74 22.50 7.26 -0.14
CA GLN A 74 21.90 7.88 1.04
C GLN A 74 20.81 8.89 0.72
N THR A 75 20.75 9.38 -0.52
CA THR A 75 19.77 10.38 -0.98
C THR A 75 18.88 9.85 -2.09
N PHE A 76 17.73 10.48 -2.25
CA PHE A 76 16.83 10.29 -3.36
C PHE A 76 16.15 11.61 -3.74
N VAL A 77 15.69 11.73 -4.97
CA VAL A 77 15.01 12.92 -5.46
C VAL A 77 13.52 12.61 -5.65
N ILE A 78 12.67 13.52 -5.19
CA ILE A 78 11.27 13.62 -5.59
C ILE A 78 11.21 14.72 -6.64
N ASP A 79 10.88 14.36 -7.87
CA ASP A 79 10.75 15.26 -9.01
C ASP A 79 9.33 15.28 -9.57
N GLU A 80 9.07 16.21 -10.50
CA GLU A 80 7.75 16.32 -11.16
C GLU A 80 7.38 15.02 -11.90
N ALA A 81 8.35 14.36 -12.55
CA ALA A 81 8.09 13.11 -13.26
C ALA A 81 7.55 12.02 -12.35
N LEU A 82 8.13 11.87 -11.15
CA LEU A 82 7.64 10.94 -10.13
C LEU A 82 6.21 11.26 -9.68
N VAL A 83 5.92 12.56 -9.48
CA VAL A 83 4.58 13.03 -9.10
C VAL A 83 3.56 12.71 -10.18
N GLU A 84 3.88 13.00 -11.44
CA GLU A 84 2.98 12.75 -12.57
C GLU A 84 2.74 11.25 -12.82
N GLU A 85 3.73 10.39 -12.61
CA GLU A 85 3.54 8.94 -12.69
C GLU A 85 2.58 8.43 -11.60
N PHE A 86 2.67 8.94 -10.37
CA PHE A 86 1.69 8.60 -9.33
C PHE A 86 0.30 9.13 -9.68
N ALA A 87 0.17 10.37 -10.17
CA ALA A 87 -1.11 10.93 -10.58
C ALA A 87 -1.79 10.09 -11.67
N ALA A 88 -1.02 9.61 -12.65
CA ALA A 88 -1.53 8.74 -13.70
C ALA A 88 -2.05 7.40 -13.16
N LEU A 89 -1.36 6.80 -12.19
CA LEU A 89 -1.82 5.57 -11.55
C LEU A 89 -3.05 5.80 -10.68
N GLU A 90 -3.09 6.89 -9.92
CA GLU A 90 -4.23 7.27 -9.07
C GLU A 90 -5.52 7.44 -9.88
N ALA A 91 -5.44 7.98 -11.09
CA ALA A 91 -6.59 8.15 -11.99
C ALA A 91 -7.30 6.81 -12.31
N THR A 92 -6.60 5.69 -12.21
CA THR A 92 -7.12 4.35 -12.53
C THR A 92 -7.00 3.34 -11.40
N GLN A 93 -6.59 3.77 -10.19
CA GLN A 93 -6.25 2.86 -9.10
C GLN A 93 -7.38 1.91 -8.67
N PHE A 94 -8.64 2.29 -8.86
CA PHE A 94 -9.81 1.47 -8.54
C PHE A 94 -10.48 0.84 -9.77
N ALA A 95 -9.94 1.02 -10.98
CA ALA A 95 -10.57 0.54 -12.22
C ALA A 95 -10.77 -1.00 -12.26
N ASN A 96 -9.91 -1.75 -11.59
CA ASN A 96 -9.99 -3.22 -11.50
C ASN A 96 -10.72 -3.72 -10.24
N CYS A 97 -11.33 -2.81 -9.45
CA CYS A 97 -12.11 -3.16 -8.27
C CYS A 97 -13.50 -3.69 -8.70
N ARG A 98 -13.52 -4.96 -9.11
CA ARG A 98 -14.77 -5.67 -9.42
C ARG A 98 -15.49 -6.05 -8.13
N GLU A 99 -16.76 -6.42 -8.23
CA GLU A 99 -17.62 -6.78 -7.10
C GLU A 99 -17.00 -7.89 -6.21
N ASP A 100 -16.39 -8.91 -6.83
CA ASP A 100 -15.72 -10.00 -6.14
C ASP A 100 -14.49 -9.57 -5.33
N TYR A 101 -13.87 -8.43 -5.65
CA TYR A 101 -12.73 -7.88 -4.91
C TYR A 101 -13.12 -6.98 -3.74
N ARG A 102 -14.36 -6.51 -3.65
CA ARG A 102 -14.84 -5.72 -2.51
C ARG A 102 -14.66 -6.45 -1.17
N GLU A 103 -14.82 -7.76 -1.17
CA GLU A 103 -14.68 -8.63 0.00
C GLU A 103 -13.27 -9.17 0.21
N ARG A 104 -12.42 -9.13 -0.81
CA ARG A 104 -11.08 -9.74 -0.80
C ARG A 104 -9.95 -8.77 -0.44
N ILE A 105 -10.25 -7.48 -0.39
CA ILE A 105 -9.31 -6.45 0.04
C ILE A 105 -9.78 -5.89 1.37
N TRP A 106 -8.93 -6.01 2.40
CA TRP A 106 -9.21 -5.55 3.75
C TRP A 106 -8.33 -4.37 4.11
N GLY A 107 -8.89 -3.37 4.82
CA GLY A 107 -8.19 -2.20 5.33
C GLY A 107 -7.93 -2.30 6.82
N LEU A 108 -6.75 -1.91 7.27
CA LEU A 108 -6.37 -1.80 8.67
C LEU A 108 -5.82 -0.39 8.93
N PHE A 109 -6.53 0.39 9.74
CA PHE A 109 -6.28 1.81 9.95
C PHE A 109 -5.78 2.09 11.36
N GLY A 110 -4.66 2.81 11.47
CA GLY A 110 -4.12 3.27 12.75
C GLY A 110 -4.92 4.45 13.28
N GLU A 111 -5.46 4.34 14.50
CA GLU A 111 -6.24 5.40 15.15
C GLU A 111 -5.42 6.66 15.43
N GLN A 112 -4.09 6.54 15.46
CA GLN A 112 -3.13 7.64 15.66
C GLN A 112 -2.42 8.03 14.35
N ASP A 113 -2.89 7.56 13.20
CA ASP A 113 -2.32 7.95 11.91
C ASP A 113 -2.63 9.43 11.62
N THR A 114 -1.59 10.23 11.41
CA THR A 114 -1.69 11.65 11.07
C THR A 114 -1.33 11.95 9.61
N LEU A 115 -1.01 10.93 8.81
CA LEU A 115 -0.53 11.08 7.44
C LEU A 115 -1.51 10.57 6.37
N ALA A 116 -2.32 9.55 6.68
CA ALA A 116 -3.20 8.91 5.72
C ALA A 116 -4.61 8.71 6.31
N HIS A 117 -5.54 9.58 5.93
CA HIS A 117 -6.92 9.56 6.38
C HIS A 117 -7.86 9.15 5.24
N PHE A 118 -7.68 7.94 4.71
CA PHE A 118 -8.37 7.46 3.50
C PHE A 118 -9.39 6.35 3.75
N GLU A 119 -9.82 6.12 4.99
CA GLU A 119 -10.80 5.09 5.29
C GLU A 119 -12.13 5.32 4.59
N HIS A 120 -12.59 6.57 4.51
CA HIS A 120 -13.83 6.91 3.79
C HIS A 120 -13.75 6.53 2.31
N LEU A 121 -12.63 6.85 1.63
CA LEU A 121 -12.41 6.48 0.24
C LEU A 121 -12.25 4.95 0.07
N PHE A 122 -11.58 4.29 1.03
CA PHE A 122 -11.50 2.84 1.08
C PHE A 122 -12.90 2.20 1.11
N LEU A 123 -13.79 2.67 1.96
CA LEU A 123 -15.15 2.13 2.13
C LEU A 123 -16.08 2.39 0.94
N GLU A 124 -15.76 3.30 0.04
CA GLU A 124 -16.45 3.45 -1.25
C GLU A 124 -16.23 2.23 -2.18
N HIS A 125 -15.08 1.55 -2.02
CA HIS A 125 -14.65 0.45 -2.90
C HIS A 125 -14.61 -0.91 -2.22
N TYR A 126 -14.37 -0.98 -0.90
CA TYR A 126 -14.14 -2.21 -0.14
C TYR A 126 -15.01 -2.27 1.11
N THR A 127 -15.25 -3.48 1.61
CA THR A 127 -16.24 -3.71 2.69
C THR A 127 -15.61 -3.84 4.08
N HIS A 128 -14.41 -4.41 4.17
CA HIS A 128 -13.80 -4.77 5.45
C HIS A 128 -12.79 -3.75 5.93
N SER A 129 -13.18 -2.93 6.91
CA SER A 129 -12.33 -1.96 7.60
C SER A 129 -12.12 -2.38 9.05
N PHE A 130 -10.87 -2.31 9.51
CA PHE A 130 -10.43 -2.61 10.86
C PHE A 130 -9.54 -1.50 11.40
N HIS A 131 -9.43 -1.39 12.73
CA HIS A 131 -8.63 -0.38 13.39
C HIS A 131 -7.63 -0.99 14.36
N PHE A 132 -6.54 -0.29 14.62
CA PHE A 132 -5.58 -0.62 15.66
C PHE A 132 -5.05 0.66 16.35
N PRO A 133 -4.66 0.59 17.64
CA PRO A 133 -4.24 1.77 18.40
C PRO A 133 -2.78 2.19 18.06
N GLY A 134 -2.49 2.38 16.78
CA GLY A 134 -1.15 2.70 16.27
C GLY A 134 -1.14 3.89 15.33
N ALA A 135 0.08 4.30 14.96
CA ALA A 135 0.35 5.40 14.04
C ALA A 135 0.50 4.92 12.58
N HIS A 136 0.91 5.83 11.69
CA HIS A 136 1.07 5.55 10.25
C HIS A 136 2.05 4.41 9.95
N THR A 137 3.16 4.34 10.66
CA THR A 137 4.15 3.26 10.53
C THR A 137 4.01 2.32 11.70
N PRO A 138 3.50 1.10 11.51
CA PRO A 138 3.35 0.16 12.61
C PRO A 138 4.70 -0.32 13.13
N THR A 139 4.79 -0.51 14.43
CA THR A 139 5.91 -1.19 15.09
C THR A 139 5.87 -2.69 14.80
N ALA A 140 6.97 -3.40 15.04
CA ALA A 140 7.02 -4.85 14.88
C ALA A 140 6.00 -5.58 15.78
N ASP A 141 5.70 -5.03 16.95
CA ASP A 141 4.72 -5.58 17.87
C ASP A 141 3.29 -5.36 17.37
N GLU A 142 2.97 -4.17 16.87
CA GLU A 142 1.69 -3.87 16.23
C GLU A 142 1.45 -4.73 14.98
N VAL A 143 2.49 -4.99 14.18
CA VAL A 143 2.39 -5.94 13.06
C VAL A 143 2.02 -7.33 13.57
N ARG A 144 2.71 -7.83 14.60
CA ARG A 144 2.44 -9.16 15.17
C ARG A 144 1.03 -9.27 15.76
N THR A 145 0.56 -8.22 16.44
CA THR A 145 -0.70 -8.26 17.19
C THR A 145 -1.92 -7.85 16.37
N ASN A 146 -1.77 -7.12 15.27
CA ASN A 146 -2.89 -6.62 14.47
C ASN A 146 -2.87 -7.10 13.01
N TYR A 147 -1.73 -7.05 12.31
CA TYR A 147 -1.66 -7.45 10.90
C TYR A 147 -1.70 -8.97 10.73
N VAL A 148 -0.89 -9.69 11.52
CA VAL A 148 -0.78 -11.16 11.40
C VAL A 148 -2.12 -11.85 11.63
N PRO A 149 -2.89 -11.55 12.69
CA PRO A 149 -4.19 -12.21 12.90
C PRO A 149 -5.21 -11.94 11.78
N LEU A 150 -5.20 -10.73 11.20
CA LEU A 150 -6.06 -10.43 10.06
C LEU A 150 -5.63 -11.18 8.80
N ALA A 151 -4.32 -11.24 8.54
CA ALA A 151 -3.77 -12.00 7.42
C ALA A 151 -4.14 -13.49 7.51
N GLU A 152 -3.99 -14.11 8.69
CA GLU A 152 -4.40 -15.50 8.94
C GLU A 152 -5.89 -15.70 8.71
N LYS A 153 -6.74 -14.78 9.19
CA LYS A 153 -8.19 -14.83 8.98
C LYS A 153 -8.56 -14.71 7.50
N MET A 154 -7.85 -13.89 6.73
CA MET A 154 -8.05 -13.77 5.28
C MET A 154 -7.72 -15.08 4.56
N LEU A 155 -6.61 -15.73 4.93
CA LEU A 155 -6.17 -17.01 4.33
C LEU A 155 -7.12 -18.17 4.64
N GLN A 156 -7.83 -18.15 5.77
CA GLN A 156 -8.82 -19.16 6.14
C GLN A 156 -10.14 -19.04 5.36
N ARG A 157 -10.40 -17.90 4.70
CA ARG A 157 -11.62 -17.63 3.95
C ARG A 157 -11.53 -17.96 2.44
N GLN A 158 -10.38 -18.45 2.00
CA GLN A 158 -10.13 -18.77 0.58
C GLN A 158 -10.61 -20.16 0.18
#